data_e29f577130c0987df29a8658c986e6bf
#
_entry.id   e29f577130c0987df29a8658c986e6bf
#
_cell.length_a   1.000
_cell.length_b   1.000
_cell.length_c   1.000
_cell.angle_alpha   90.00
_cell.angle_beta   90.00
_cell.angle_gamma   90.00
#
_symmetry.space_group_name_H-M   'P 1'
#
loop_
_entity.id
_entity.type
_entity.pdbx_description
1 polymer ?
#
loop_
_entity_poly.entity_id
_entity_poly.type
_entity_poly.pdbx_seq_one_letter_code
_entity_poly.pdbx_strand_id
1 'polypeptide(L)'
;MIGPGRAIDTERFFVMCVNSLGSCFGSTGPASTNPATGKPYRLEFPELAVEDIARAGYEAARSLGIEKLDTVMGCSLGGMVVVAFAAVIPGGARRLVSISGSAASSPFAIALRSVQREAVMTDPAWSRGNYLDNERGPQAGMRIARKLGTITYRSADEWRGRFARSGLSPVGKQAVSRALQRVPEGFGPRFAVETYLESQAEKFVRVFDPNCYLYISRAMDCFDIGDHGEPSQALARAGLEGALVIGVESDFLFAIEEQAGIARHLSSAGVPTHFARLPSIEGHDAFLVDLPRFDAAIRGFLNG
;
A
#
# COMPACT_ATOMS: atom_id res chain seq x y z
N MET A 1 17.54 1.70 -1.10
CA MET A 1 17.33 1.66 -2.55
C MET A 1 17.50 3.04 -3.20
N ILE A 2 17.23 4.17 -2.53
CA ILE A 2 17.36 5.54 -3.06
C ILE A 2 18.59 6.21 -2.47
N GLY A 3 19.36 6.91 -3.28
CA GLY A 3 20.55 7.67 -2.88
C GLY A 3 21.70 7.58 -3.89
N PRO A 4 22.80 8.32 -3.68
CA PRO A 4 23.97 8.28 -4.55
C PRO A 4 24.50 6.86 -4.74
N GLY A 5 24.68 6.41 -5.99
CA GLY A 5 25.14 5.08 -6.35
C GLY A 5 24.20 3.93 -5.96
N ARG A 6 22.97 4.19 -5.50
CA ARG A 6 21.94 3.17 -5.19
C ARG A 6 21.22 2.72 -6.46
N ALA A 7 20.26 1.77 -6.34
CA ALA A 7 19.46 1.33 -7.49
C ALA A 7 18.72 2.51 -8.14
N ILE A 8 18.15 3.39 -7.32
CA ILE A 8 17.59 4.67 -7.74
C ILE A 8 18.60 5.75 -7.37
N ASP A 9 19.47 6.03 -8.33
CA ASP A 9 20.65 6.88 -8.12
C ASP A 9 20.26 8.37 -8.22
N THR A 10 20.37 9.08 -7.09
CA THR A 10 20.06 10.51 -7.00
C THR A 10 21.09 11.42 -7.67
N GLU A 11 22.25 10.90 -8.13
CA GLU A 11 23.18 11.63 -8.99
C GLU A 11 22.72 11.62 -10.46
N ARG A 12 21.82 10.70 -10.84
CA ARG A 12 21.29 10.55 -12.20
C ARG A 12 19.83 10.99 -12.32
N PHE A 13 19.05 10.79 -11.26
CA PHE A 13 17.62 11.03 -11.26
C PHE A 13 17.22 12.08 -10.22
N PHE A 14 16.37 13.02 -10.63
CA PHE A 14 15.56 13.78 -9.69
C PHE A 14 14.45 12.86 -9.17
N VAL A 15 14.49 12.53 -7.88
CA VAL A 15 13.58 11.57 -7.26
C VAL A 15 12.49 12.29 -6.49
N MET A 16 11.24 12.04 -6.83
CA MET A 16 10.05 12.56 -6.19
C MET A 16 9.26 11.43 -5.54
N CYS A 17 8.80 11.61 -4.31
CA CYS A 17 7.84 10.73 -3.66
C CYS A 17 6.63 11.54 -3.22
N VAL A 18 5.48 11.27 -3.86
CA VAL A 18 4.22 11.96 -3.54
C VAL A 18 3.42 11.12 -2.56
N ASN A 19 2.96 11.74 -1.46
CA ASN A 19 2.03 11.07 -0.57
C ASN A 19 0.67 10.91 -1.26
N SER A 20 0.04 9.73 -1.12
CA SER A 20 -1.22 9.41 -1.79
C SER A 20 -2.34 10.39 -1.42
N LEU A 21 -3.06 10.89 -2.42
CA LEU A 21 -4.32 11.61 -2.21
C LEU A 21 -5.27 10.73 -1.35
N GLY A 22 -6.03 11.34 -0.47
CA GLY A 22 -6.88 10.63 0.48
C GLY A 22 -6.17 10.13 1.74
N SER A 23 -4.82 10.23 1.82
CA SER A 23 -4.01 9.89 3.00
C SER A 23 -3.93 11.06 3.99
N CYS A 24 -3.30 10.82 5.14
CA CYS A 24 -3.16 11.79 6.23
C CYS A 24 -1.73 12.30 6.46
N PHE A 25 -0.82 12.13 5.49
CA PHE A 25 0.59 12.53 5.63
C PHE A 25 0.99 13.69 4.70
N GLY A 26 0.11 14.69 4.57
CA GLY A 26 0.38 15.93 3.84
C GLY A 26 -0.45 16.13 2.58
N SER A 27 -0.88 15.08 1.89
CA SER A 27 -1.85 15.21 0.79
C SER A 27 -3.26 15.41 1.33
N THR A 28 -4.11 16.06 0.54
CA THR A 28 -5.51 16.29 0.88
C THR A 28 -6.25 14.96 1.06
N GLY A 29 -7.01 14.84 2.14
CA GLY A 29 -7.78 13.65 2.48
C GLY A 29 -8.92 13.97 3.45
N PRO A 30 -9.66 12.97 3.92
CA PRO A 30 -10.77 13.14 4.88
C PRO A 30 -10.45 13.94 6.15
N ALA A 31 -9.19 13.88 6.61
CA ALA A 31 -8.71 14.63 7.77
C ALA A 31 -8.34 16.10 7.45
N SER A 32 -8.24 16.47 6.18
CA SER A 32 -7.87 17.82 5.75
C SER A 32 -9.04 18.80 5.95
N THR A 33 -8.71 20.07 6.19
CA THR A 33 -9.72 21.13 6.27
C THR A 33 -10.37 21.37 4.91
N ASN A 34 -11.69 21.30 4.86
CA ASN A 34 -12.48 21.70 3.71
C ASN A 34 -12.50 23.24 3.64
N PRO A 35 -11.98 23.87 2.58
CA PRO A 35 -11.88 25.33 2.48
C PRO A 35 -13.25 26.03 2.43
N ALA A 36 -14.31 25.31 2.01
CA ALA A 36 -15.66 25.89 1.96
C ALA A 36 -16.32 25.99 3.34
N THR A 37 -15.94 25.13 4.29
CA THR A 37 -16.60 25.06 5.61
C THR A 37 -15.67 25.43 6.77
N GLY A 38 -14.35 25.42 6.57
CA GLY A 38 -13.34 25.58 7.61
C GLY A 38 -13.24 24.38 8.58
N LYS A 39 -13.93 23.26 8.29
CA LYS A 39 -13.94 22.03 9.11
C LYS A 39 -13.28 20.88 8.34
N PRO A 40 -12.82 19.81 9.01
CA PRO A 40 -12.35 18.62 8.33
C PRO A 40 -13.42 18.05 7.39
N TYR A 41 -13.00 17.53 6.22
CA TYR A 41 -13.92 16.91 5.26
C TYR A 41 -14.70 15.73 5.84
N ARG A 42 -14.03 14.87 6.62
CA ARG A 42 -14.64 13.65 7.17
C ARG A 42 -15.22 12.78 6.03
N LEU A 43 -16.49 12.36 6.17
CA LEU A 43 -17.20 11.59 5.13
C LEU A 43 -17.77 12.46 4.00
N GLU A 44 -17.60 13.78 4.06
CA GLU A 44 -17.89 14.69 2.93
C GLU A 44 -16.73 14.77 1.94
N PHE A 45 -15.60 14.08 2.22
CA PHE A 45 -14.50 13.96 1.25
C PHE A 45 -15.02 13.24 0.01
N PRO A 46 -14.68 13.72 -1.21
CA PRO A 46 -15.13 13.08 -2.44
C PRO A 46 -14.75 11.59 -2.49
N GLU A 47 -15.55 10.79 -3.20
CA GLU A 47 -15.20 9.41 -3.47
C GLU A 47 -13.82 9.37 -4.16
N LEU A 48 -12.96 8.45 -3.74
CA LEU A 48 -11.57 8.36 -4.16
C LEU A 48 -11.38 7.13 -5.04
N ALA A 49 -10.78 7.32 -6.20
CA ALA A 49 -10.29 6.25 -7.06
C ALA A 49 -8.75 6.16 -7.04
N VAL A 50 -8.20 5.01 -7.42
CA VAL A 50 -6.75 4.82 -7.57
C VAL A 50 -6.21 5.72 -8.69
N GLU A 51 -7.01 5.96 -9.72
CA GLU A 51 -6.75 6.90 -10.82
C GLU A 51 -6.60 8.34 -10.34
N ASP A 52 -7.36 8.75 -9.33
CA ASP A 52 -7.23 10.09 -8.76
C ASP A 52 -5.91 10.25 -8.01
N ILE A 53 -5.46 9.19 -7.33
CA ILE A 53 -4.13 9.16 -6.71
C ILE A 53 -3.04 9.30 -7.78
N ALA A 54 -3.18 8.58 -8.91
CA ALA A 54 -2.26 8.67 -10.03
C ALA A 54 -2.21 10.07 -10.64
N ARG A 55 -3.39 10.67 -10.92
CA ARG A 55 -3.50 12.03 -11.45
C ARG A 55 -2.92 13.08 -10.51
N ALA A 56 -3.24 12.99 -9.20
CA ALA A 56 -2.71 13.92 -8.20
C ALA A 56 -1.18 13.85 -8.12
N GLY A 57 -0.60 12.64 -8.19
CA GLY A 57 0.85 12.46 -8.24
C GLY A 57 1.49 13.08 -9.48
N TYR A 58 0.83 12.94 -10.63
CA TYR A 58 1.29 13.54 -11.88
C TYR A 58 1.17 15.09 -11.88
N GLU A 59 0.07 15.63 -11.38
CA GLU A 59 -0.10 17.08 -11.24
C GLU A 59 0.93 17.69 -10.27
N ALA A 60 1.33 16.97 -9.23
CA ALA A 60 2.43 17.37 -8.37
C ALA A 60 3.76 17.47 -9.16
N ALA A 61 4.05 16.53 -10.06
CA ALA A 61 5.21 16.61 -10.95
C ALA A 61 5.12 17.80 -11.92
N ARG A 62 3.94 18.01 -12.53
CA ARG A 62 3.69 19.12 -13.43
C ARG A 62 3.86 20.48 -12.75
N SER A 63 3.48 20.60 -11.50
CA SER A 63 3.68 21.84 -10.72
C SER A 63 5.14 22.23 -10.53
N LEU A 64 6.05 21.25 -10.71
CA LEU A 64 7.51 21.45 -10.71
C LEU A 64 8.08 21.64 -12.14
N GLY A 65 7.23 21.74 -13.16
CA GLY A 65 7.65 21.87 -14.55
C GLY A 65 8.02 20.54 -15.22
N ILE A 66 7.68 19.39 -14.63
CA ILE A 66 7.99 18.06 -15.15
C ILE A 66 6.76 17.53 -15.89
N GLU A 67 6.78 17.56 -17.21
CA GLU A 67 5.66 17.09 -18.04
C GLU A 67 5.75 15.60 -18.40
N LYS A 68 6.94 15.02 -18.44
CA LYS A 68 7.15 13.60 -18.70
C LYS A 68 8.13 13.02 -17.70
N LEU A 69 7.70 12.00 -16.98
CA LEU A 69 8.53 11.27 -16.05
C LEU A 69 9.47 10.31 -16.79
N ASP A 70 10.69 10.14 -16.33
CA ASP A 70 11.56 9.06 -16.78
C ASP A 70 10.98 7.71 -16.37
N THR A 71 10.68 7.55 -15.08
CA THR A 71 10.15 6.30 -14.53
C THR A 71 9.08 6.60 -13.47
N VAL A 72 7.92 5.98 -13.60
CA VAL A 72 6.92 5.90 -12.52
C VAL A 72 7.06 4.56 -11.81
N MET A 73 7.17 4.59 -10.46
CA MET A 73 7.42 3.38 -9.66
C MET A 73 6.53 3.35 -8.43
N GLY A 74 6.02 2.17 -8.08
CA GLY A 74 5.23 2.01 -6.87
C GLY A 74 5.15 0.58 -6.36
N CYS A 75 4.93 0.45 -5.04
CA CYS A 75 4.81 -0.83 -4.34
C CYS A 75 3.40 -0.98 -3.78
N SER A 76 2.82 -2.19 -3.82
CA SER A 76 1.49 -2.49 -3.25
C SER A 76 0.41 -1.57 -3.84
N LEU A 77 -0.26 -0.74 -3.04
CA LEU A 77 -1.13 0.35 -3.56
C LEU A 77 -0.41 1.18 -4.62
N GLY A 78 0.86 1.54 -4.39
CA GLY A 78 1.66 2.25 -5.39
C GLY A 78 1.84 1.46 -6.68
N GLY A 79 1.92 0.12 -6.60
CA GLY A 79 1.93 -0.77 -7.76
C GLY A 79 0.63 -0.73 -8.57
N MET A 80 -0.53 -0.59 -7.89
CA MET A 80 -1.82 -0.35 -8.54
C MET A 80 -1.87 1.07 -9.15
N VAL A 81 -1.38 2.08 -8.42
CA VAL A 81 -1.35 3.47 -8.86
C VAL A 81 -0.53 3.64 -10.15
N VAL A 82 0.61 2.96 -10.30
CA VAL A 82 1.40 3.06 -11.54
C VAL A 82 0.72 2.36 -12.72
N VAL A 83 -0.05 1.30 -12.48
CA VAL A 83 -0.88 0.66 -13.52
C VAL A 83 -2.02 1.61 -13.93
N ALA A 84 -2.72 2.21 -12.96
CA ALA A 84 -3.72 3.24 -13.23
C ALA A 84 -3.12 4.45 -13.97
N PHE A 85 -1.94 4.91 -13.55
CA PHE A 85 -1.21 5.99 -14.23
C PHE A 85 -1.03 5.71 -15.72
N ALA A 86 -0.58 4.50 -16.08
CA ALA A 86 -0.41 4.11 -17.47
C ALA A 86 -1.73 4.14 -18.26
N ALA A 87 -2.86 3.79 -17.62
CA ALA A 87 -4.17 3.80 -18.27
C ALA A 87 -4.73 5.22 -18.50
N VAL A 88 -4.49 6.15 -17.54
CA VAL A 88 -5.20 7.45 -17.53
C VAL A 88 -4.32 8.65 -17.88
N ILE A 89 -3.00 8.47 -18.02
CA ILE A 89 -2.03 9.55 -18.34
C ILE A 89 -1.15 9.12 -19.53
N PRO A 90 -1.71 9.11 -20.74
CA PRO A 90 -0.95 8.74 -21.95
C PRO A 90 0.30 9.60 -22.11
N GLY A 91 1.45 8.96 -22.37
CA GLY A 91 2.72 9.65 -22.60
C GLY A 91 3.35 10.30 -21.35
N GLY A 92 2.74 10.19 -20.17
CA GLY A 92 3.21 10.83 -18.94
C GLY A 92 4.51 10.24 -18.35
N ALA A 93 4.90 9.03 -18.76
CA ALA A 93 6.16 8.42 -18.36
C ALA A 93 6.79 7.62 -19.49
N ARG A 94 8.12 7.45 -19.45
CA ARG A 94 8.85 6.56 -20.37
C ARG A 94 8.84 5.11 -19.88
N ARG A 95 9.02 4.89 -18.59
CA ARG A 95 9.14 3.56 -17.99
C ARG A 95 8.20 3.39 -16.81
N LEU A 96 7.80 2.14 -16.57
CA LEU A 96 6.93 1.76 -15.46
C LEU A 96 7.58 0.67 -14.62
N VAL A 97 7.51 0.81 -13.29
CA VAL A 97 7.92 -0.25 -12.34
C VAL A 97 6.78 -0.51 -11.35
N SER A 98 6.15 -1.67 -11.46
CA SER A 98 5.11 -2.13 -10.52
C SER A 98 5.67 -3.23 -9.62
N ILE A 99 5.61 -3.05 -8.32
CA ILE A 99 6.14 -3.97 -7.32
C ILE A 99 5.00 -4.48 -6.44
N SER A 100 4.78 -5.79 -6.39
CA SER A 100 3.71 -6.41 -5.59
C SER A 100 2.36 -5.68 -5.75
N GLY A 101 2.04 -5.25 -6.99
CA GLY A 101 0.81 -4.58 -7.35
C GLY A 101 -0.22 -5.53 -7.97
N SER A 102 -1.38 -5.00 -8.33
CA SER A 102 -2.43 -5.72 -9.06
C SER A 102 -3.06 -4.83 -10.14
N ALA A 103 -3.54 -5.42 -11.22
CA ALA A 103 -4.31 -4.73 -12.26
C ALA A 103 -5.80 -4.59 -11.90
N ALA A 104 -6.28 -5.38 -10.96
CA ALA A 104 -7.61 -5.29 -10.37
C ALA A 104 -7.57 -5.90 -8.97
N SER A 105 -8.44 -5.45 -8.06
CA SER A 105 -8.51 -6.05 -6.73
C SER A 105 -9.09 -7.46 -6.77
N SER A 106 -8.34 -8.42 -6.21
CA SER A 106 -8.83 -9.80 -6.11
C SER A 106 -9.93 -9.94 -5.06
N PRO A 107 -10.84 -10.93 -5.22
CA PRO A 107 -11.87 -11.21 -4.22
C PRO A 107 -11.31 -11.48 -2.82
N PHE A 108 -10.13 -12.11 -2.72
CA PHE A 108 -9.46 -12.36 -1.44
C PHE A 108 -9.03 -11.05 -0.76
N ALA A 109 -8.38 -10.15 -1.50
CA ALA A 109 -7.96 -8.86 -0.98
C ALA A 109 -9.15 -7.98 -0.59
N ILE A 110 -10.24 -7.98 -1.39
CA ILE A 110 -11.49 -7.29 -1.08
C ILE A 110 -12.11 -7.83 0.21
N ALA A 111 -12.19 -9.17 0.37
CA ALA A 111 -12.72 -9.80 1.56
C ALA A 111 -11.95 -9.38 2.82
N LEU A 112 -10.62 -9.44 2.79
CA LEU A 112 -9.76 -8.98 3.89
C LEU A 112 -10.00 -7.52 4.24
N ARG A 113 -9.97 -6.63 3.26
CA ARG A 113 -10.19 -5.19 3.47
C ARG A 113 -11.61 -4.88 3.93
N SER A 114 -12.61 -5.67 3.51
CA SER A 114 -13.99 -5.49 4.00
C SER A 114 -14.10 -5.75 5.51
N VAL A 115 -13.47 -6.81 6.03
CA VAL A 115 -13.40 -7.11 7.47
C VAL A 115 -12.64 -6.03 8.24
N GLN A 116 -11.55 -5.52 7.66
CA GLN A 116 -10.79 -4.42 8.26
C GLN A 116 -11.63 -3.15 8.38
N ARG A 117 -12.37 -2.77 7.33
CA ARG A 117 -13.27 -1.61 7.35
C ARG A 117 -14.42 -1.81 8.33
N GLU A 118 -15.00 -3.01 8.36
CA GLU A 118 -16.06 -3.35 9.32
C GLU A 118 -15.58 -3.16 10.77
N ALA A 119 -14.37 -3.65 11.10
CA ALA A 119 -13.79 -3.46 12.42
C ALA A 119 -13.67 -1.98 12.83
N VAL A 120 -13.33 -1.10 11.88
CA VAL A 120 -13.27 0.36 12.12
C VAL A 120 -14.67 0.95 12.29
N MET A 121 -15.59 0.61 11.39
CA MET A 121 -16.94 1.23 11.35
C MET A 121 -17.85 0.76 12.48
N THR A 122 -17.61 -0.44 13.03
CA THR A 122 -18.38 -0.99 14.17
C THR A 122 -17.84 -0.52 15.52
N ASP A 123 -16.66 0.10 15.57
CA ASP A 123 -16.15 0.73 16.80
C ASP A 123 -17.03 1.94 17.15
N PRO A 124 -17.70 1.96 18.35
CA PRO A 124 -18.57 3.09 18.72
C PRO A 124 -17.86 4.45 18.67
N ALA A 125 -16.56 4.51 18.91
CA ALA A 125 -15.79 5.75 18.87
C ALA A 125 -15.58 6.29 17.43
N TRP A 126 -15.92 5.52 16.38
CA TRP A 126 -15.93 6.03 15.00
C TRP A 126 -17.02 7.07 14.76
N SER A 127 -18.15 6.96 15.50
CA SER A 127 -19.22 7.96 15.47
C SER A 127 -19.70 8.32 14.06
N ARG A 128 -19.83 7.33 13.18
CA ARG A 128 -20.18 7.52 11.75
C ARG A 128 -19.23 8.50 11.04
N GLY A 129 -17.93 8.38 11.30
CA GLY A 129 -16.91 9.23 10.70
C GLY A 129 -16.70 10.60 11.38
N ASN A 130 -17.49 10.92 12.42
CA ASN A 130 -17.48 12.23 13.10
C ASN A 130 -16.79 12.19 14.48
N TYR A 131 -15.76 11.36 14.65
CA TYR A 131 -14.94 11.38 15.86
C TYR A 131 -14.26 12.75 16.02
N LEU A 132 -14.08 13.18 17.28
CA LEU A 132 -13.44 14.46 17.57
C LEU A 132 -11.91 14.35 17.41
N ASP A 133 -11.26 15.44 16.99
CA ASP A 133 -9.80 15.46 16.76
C ASP A 133 -8.98 15.24 18.04
N ASN A 134 -9.53 15.63 19.20
CA ASN A 134 -8.96 15.39 20.52
C ASN A 134 -9.32 14.02 21.11
N GLU A 135 -10.30 13.33 20.56
CA GLU A 135 -10.66 11.97 20.90
C GLU A 135 -10.01 11.04 19.86
N ARG A 136 -9.19 10.12 20.32
CA ARG A 136 -8.40 9.25 19.43
C ARG A 136 -9.22 8.36 18.48
N GLY A 137 -10.50 8.67 18.21
CA GLY A 137 -11.38 7.97 17.30
C GLY A 137 -11.50 6.45 17.55
N PRO A 138 -11.81 5.65 16.55
CA PRO A 138 -12.06 4.20 16.64
C PRO A 138 -10.76 3.40 16.80
N GLN A 139 -10.05 3.58 17.91
CA GLN A 139 -8.77 2.92 18.13
C GLN A 139 -8.85 1.40 18.23
N ALA A 140 -9.92 0.88 18.83
CA ALA A 140 -10.08 -0.56 18.95
C ALA A 140 -10.27 -1.20 17.58
N GLY A 141 -11.13 -0.64 16.75
CA GLY A 141 -11.36 -1.07 15.37
C GLY A 141 -10.11 -0.93 14.50
N MET A 142 -9.43 0.22 14.55
CA MET A 142 -8.19 0.46 13.83
C MET A 142 -7.06 -0.50 14.23
N ARG A 143 -6.97 -0.87 15.50
CA ARG A 143 -6.00 -1.86 15.99
C ARG A 143 -6.28 -3.24 15.41
N ILE A 144 -7.55 -3.67 15.38
CA ILE A 144 -7.95 -4.95 14.77
C ILE A 144 -7.61 -4.95 13.28
N ALA A 145 -8.02 -3.90 12.56
CA ALA A 145 -7.72 -3.73 11.13
C ALA A 145 -6.22 -3.79 10.86
N ARG A 146 -5.39 -3.09 11.65
CA ARG A 146 -3.93 -3.12 11.49
C ARG A 146 -3.31 -4.48 11.79
N LYS A 147 -3.78 -5.18 12.84
CA LYS A 147 -3.31 -6.53 13.15
C LYS A 147 -3.58 -7.49 11.99
N LEU A 148 -4.80 -7.46 11.45
CA LEU A 148 -5.17 -8.29 10.30
C LEU A 148 -4.27 -7.96 9.09
N GLY A 149 -4.06 -6.69 8.77
CA GLY A 149 -3.12 -6.27 7.73
C GLY A 149 -1.69 -6.77 8.00
N THR A 150 -1.19 -6.62 9.24
CA THR A 150 0.16 -7.08 9.60
C THR A 150 0.33 -8.60 9.42
N ILE A 151 -0.72 -9.39 9.72
CA ILE A 151 -0.69 -10.84 9.50
C ILE A 151 -0.59 -11.16 8.01
N THR A 152 -1.34 -10.47 7.16
CA THR A 152 -1.41 -10.76 5.72
C THR A 152 -0.23 -10.20 4.92
N TYR A 153 0.56 -9.31 5.51
CA TYR A 153 1.77 -8.77 4.86
C TYR A 153 2.98 -9.69 4.94
N ARG A 154 2.91 -10.77 5.72
CA ARG A 154 4.01 -11.70 5.94
C ARG A 154 3.62 -13.13 5.58
N SER A 155 4.58 -13.91 5.08
CA SER A 155 4.35 -15.32 4.82
C SER A 155 4.30 -16.17 6.10
N ALA A 156 3.72 -17.36 6.00
CA ALA A 156 3.72 -18.32 7.11
C ALA A 156 5.14 -18.78 7.51
N ASP A 157 6.07 -18.80 6.55
CA ASP A 157 7.46 -19.19 6.78
C ASP A 157 8.22 -18.09 7.53
N GLU A 158 8.02 -16.82 7.17
CA GLU A 158 8.57 -15.69 7.95
C GLU A 158 8.04 -15.72 9.39
N TRP A 159 6.74 -15.88 9.60
CA TRP A 159 6.13 -15.99 10.92
C TRP A 159 6.74 -17.15 11.74
N ARG A 160 6.94 -18.31 11.10
CA ARG A 160 7.55 -19.49 11.75
C ARG A 160 9.00 -19.21 12.12
N GLY A 161 9.78 -18.68 11.21
CA GLY A 161 11.20 -18.36 11.44
C GLY A 161 11.40 -17.33 12.54
N ARG A 162 10.55 -16.30 12.57
CA ARG A 162 10.69 -15.15 13.47
C ARG A 162 10.20 -15.43 14.89
N PHE A 163 9.09 -16.12 15.06
CA PHE A 163 8.45 -16.29 16.36
C PHE A 163 8.44 -17.72 16.86
N ALA A 164 8.44 -18.72 15.97
CA ALA A 164 8.20 -20.13 16.31
C ALA A 164 6.97 -20.25 17.26
N ARG A 165 7.11 -20.95 18.39
CA ARG A 165 6.13 -20.96 19.50
C ARG A 165 6.67 -20.27 20.75
N SER A 166 7.48 -19.25 20.57
CA SER A 166 8.11 -18.54 21.68
C SER A 166 7.08 -17.92 22.60
N GLY A 167 7.15 -18.27 23.87
CA GLY A 167 6.35 -17.64 24.93
C GLY A 167 6.82 -16.22 25.23
N LEU A 168 6.02 -15.48 26.00
CA LEU A 168 6.40 -14.16 26.48
C LEU A 168 7.58 -14.21 27.42
N SER A 169 8.58 -13.38 27.18
CA SER A 169 9.62 -13.09 28.17
C SER A 169 9.02 -12.32 29.37
N PRO A 170 9.67 -12.33 30.54
CA PRO A 170 9.24 -11.54 31.68
C PRO A 170 9.05 -10.04 31.35
N VAL A 171 9.92 -9.47 30.52
CA VAL A 171 9.84 -8.09 30.02
C VAL A 171 8.65 -7.91 29.07
N GLY A 172 8.37 -8.89 28.21
CA GLY A 172 7.21 -8.87 27.32
C GLY A 172 5.88 -8.86 28.07
N LYS A 173 5.80 -9.49 29.24
CA LYS A 173 4.61 -9.46 30.10
C LYS A 173 4.31 -8.07 30.65
N GLN A 174 5.33 -7.26 30.92
CA GLN A 174 5.17 -5.88 31.38
C GLN A 174 4.78 -4.93 30.26
N ALA A 175 5.13 -5.24 29.00
CA ALA A 175 4.82 -4.44 27.82
C ALA A 175 3.42 -4.67 27.26
N VAL A 176 2.59 -5.52 27.89
CA VAL A 176 1.20 -5.75 27.50
C VAL A 176 0.43 -4.44 27.58
N SER A 177 -0.13 -4.00 26.46
CA SER A 177 -0.81 -2.71 26.36
C SER A 177 -1.99 -2.62 27.35
N ARG A 178 -2.33 -1.36 27.74
CA ARG A 178 -3.49 -1.10 28.59
C ARG A 178 -4.81 -1.67 28.05
N ALA A 179 -4.93 -1.82 26.74
CA ALA A 179 -6.10 -2.42 26.09
C ALA A 179 -6.18 -3.93 26.35
N LEU A 180 -5.04 -4.64 26.40
CA LEU A 180 -4.97 -6.05 26.73
C LEU A 180 -5.13 -6.32 28.23
N GLN A 181 -4.85 -5.33 29.10
CA GLN A 181 -5.08 -5.44 30.55
C GLN A 181 -6.56 -5.60 30.93
N ARG A 182 -7.48 -5.30 30.00
CA ARG A 182 -8.93 -5.49 30.17
C ARG A 182 -9.40 -6.89 29.77
N VAL A 183 -8.50 -7.73 29.29
CA VAL A 183 -8.82 -9.11 28.91
C VAL A 183 -8.96 -9.95 30.19
N PRO A 184 -10.01 -10.78 30.31
CA PRO A 184 -10.19 -11.63 31.47
C PRO A 184 -8.96 -12.51 31.74
N GLU A 185 -8.75 -12.86 33.03
CA GLU A 185 -7.67 -13.73 33.40
C GLU A 185 -7.72 -15.05 32.61
N GLY A 186 -6.57 -15.53 32.15
CA GLY A 186 -6.46 -16.73 31.31
C GLY A 186 -6.54 -16.46 29.80
N PHE A 187 -7.05 -15.31 29.34
CA PHE A 187 -7.17 -14.94 27.92
C PHE A 187 -6.15 -13.90 27.47
N GLY A 188 -5.28 -13.43 28.36
CA GLY A 188 -4.20 -12.52 28.00
C GLY A 188 -3.15 -13.16 27.08
N PRO A 189 -2.31 -12.35 26.43
CA PRO A 189 -1.30 -12.86 25.49
C PRO A 189 -0.32 -13.80 26.20
N ARG A 190 0.00 -14.90 25.53
CA ARG A 190 0.93 -15.92 25.98
C ARG A 190 2.15 -16.05 25.08
N PHE A 191 2.05 -15.62 23.84
CA PHE A 191 3.07 -15.77 22.81
C PHE A 191 3.66 -14.42 22.37
N ALA A 192 4.92 -14.43 21.98
CA ALA A 192 5.63 -13.23 21.53
C ALA A 192 4.97 -12.57 20.31
N VAL A 193 4.39 -13.36 19.41
CA VAL A 193 3.68 -12.86 18.23
C VAL A 193 2.47 -11.98 18.59
N GLU A 194 1.75 -12.28 19.66
CA GLU A 194 0.57 -11.51 20.09
C GLU A 194 0.98 -10.09 20.54
N THR A 195 2.06 -10.00 21.31
CA THR A 195 2.59 -8.67 21.72
C THR A 195 3.22 -7.90 20.59
N TYR A 196 3.81 -8.60 19.62
CA TYR A 196 4.29 -7.94 18.39
C TYR A 196 3.15 -7.30 17.61
N LEU A 197 2.09 -8.05 17.32
CA LEU A 197 0.91 -7.52 16.62
C LEU A 197 0.32 -6.31 17.37
N GLU A 198 0.24 -6.38 18.69
CA GLU A 198 -0.24 -5.28 19.51
C GLU A 198 0.63 -4.03 19.36
N SER A 199 1.95 -4.20 19.45
CA SER A 199 2.91 -3.09 19.30
C SER A 199 2.81 -2.42 17.91
N GLN A 200 2.65 -3.21 16.84
CA GLN A 200 2.47 -2.67 15.49
C GLN A 200 1.14 -1.91 15.35
N ALA A 201 0.07 -2.44 15.93
CA ALA A 201 -1.23 -1.80 15.91
C ALA A 201 -1.22 -0.47 16.69
N GLU A 202 -0.61 -0.43 17.88
CA GLU A 202 -0.49 0.80 18.68
C GLU A 202 0.31 1.90 17.98
N LYS A 203 1.40 1.55 17.31
CA LYS A 203 2.17 2.52 16.50
C LYS A 203 1.32 3.12 15.38
N PHE A 204 0.56 2.28 14.69
CA PHE A 204 -0.26 2.68 13.55
C PHE A 204 -1.40 3.62 13.94
N VAL A 205 -2.16 3.31 14.99
CA VAL A 205 -3.31 4.14 15.41
C VAL A 205 -2.92 5.52 15.95
N ARG A 206 -1.64 5.74 16.24
CA ARG A 206 -1.14 7.05 16.67
C ARG A 206 -0.95 8.03 15.52
N VAL A 207 -0.81 7.52 14.29
CA VAL A 207 -0.37 8.31 13.14
C VAL A 207 -1.33 8.26 11.96
N PHE A 208 -2.19 7.24 11.88
CA PHE A 208 -3.06 7.08 10.72
C PHE A 208 -4.51 7.43 11.04
N ASP A 209 -5.10 8.32 10.24
CA ASP A 209 -6.49 8.75 10.39
C ASP A 209 -7.46 7.63 9.93
N PRO A 210 -8.50 7.32 10.71
CA PRO A 210 -9.45 6.24 10.39
C PRO A 210 -10.23 6.45 9.09
N ASN A 211 -10.70 7.67 8.82
CA ASN A 211 -11.44 7.92 7.58
C ASN A 211 -10.51 7.84 6.37
N CYS A 212 -9.28 8.35 6.45
CA CYS A 212 -8.28 8.18 5.40
C CYS A 212 -8.02 6.69 5.12
N TYR A 213 -7.95 5.86 6.17
CA TYR A 213 -7.83 4.41 6.04
C TYR A 213 -8.99 3.79 5.26
N LEU A 214 -10.24 4.17 5.59
CA LEU A 214 -11.45 3.68 4.94
C LEU A 214 -11.51 4.07 3.46
N TYR A 215 -11.20 5.33 3.14
CA TYR A 215 -11.23 5.85 1.77
C TYR A 215 -10.18 5.17 0.87
N ILE A 216 -8.93 5.09 1.32
CA ILE A 216 -7.86 4.42 0.56
C ILE A 216 -8.18 2.93 0.39
N SER A 217 -8.65 2.27 1.46
CA SER A 217 -9.04 0.86 1.43
C SER A 217 -10.17 0.62 0.41
N ARG A 218 -11.15 1.53 0.33
CA ARG A 218 -12.26 1.44 -0.63
C ARG A 218 -11.79 1.70 -2.06
N ALA A 219 -10.95 2.72 -2.27
CA ALA A 219 -10.37 3.01 -3.58
C ALA A 219 -9.63 1.80 -4.16
N MET A 220 -8.85 1.11 -3.31
CA MET A 220 -8.18 -0.13 -3.73
C MET A 220 -9.17 -1.21 -4.17
N ASP A 221 -10.25 -1.42 -3.42
CA ASP A 221 -11.24 -2.45 -3.75
C ASP A 221 -11.96 -2.20 -5.07
N CYS A 222 -12.19 -0.93 -5.40
CA CYS A 222 -12.90 -0.53 -6.60
C CYS A 222 -11.99 -0.45 -7.84
N PHE A 223 -10.68 -0.61 -7.71
CA PHE A 223 -9.78 -0.52 -8.85
C PHE A 223 -9.84 -1.79 -9.71
N ASP A 224 -10.12 -1.58 -11.00
CA ASP A 224 -9.98 -2.56 -12.08
C ASP A 224 -9.53 -1.85 -13.36
N ILE A 225 -8.37 -2.24 -13.91
CA ILE A 225 -7.92 -1.69 -15.20
C ILE A 225 -8.90 -1.96 -16.34
N GLY A 226 -9.73 -3.00 -16.22
CA GLY A 226 -10.78 -3.33 -17.16
C GLY A 226 -11.85 -2.23 -17.32
N ASP A 227 -12.00 -1.34 -16.34
CA ASP A 227 -12.90 -0.18 -16.43
C ASP A 227 -12.45 0.84 -17.51
N HIS A 228 -11.19 0.74 -17.94
CA HIS A 228 -10.61 1.56 -19.03
C HIS A 228 -10.65 0.86 -20.39
N GLY A 229 -11.38 -0.24 -20.52
CA GLY A 229 -11.49 -1.09 -21.70
C GLY A 229 -10.61 -2.34 -21.59
N GLU A 230 -10.29 -2.96 -22.73
CA GLU A 230 -9.40 -4.12 -22.72
C GLU A 230 -8.02 -3.72 -22.15
N PRO A 231 -7.51 -4.44 -21.12
CA PRO A 231 -6.32 -4.03 -20.37
C PRO A 231 -5.07 -3.76 -21.21
N SER A 232 -4.80 -4.59 -22.19
CA SER A 232 -3.63 -4.39 -23.06
C SER A 232 -3.78 -3.14 -23.94
N GLN A 233 -4.99 -2.82 -24.41
CA GLN A 233 -5.26 -1.61 -25.18
C GLN A 233 -5.17 -0.36 -24.31
N ALA A 234 -5.66 -0.44 -23.06
CA ALA A 234 -5.53 0.65 -22.10
C ALA A 234 -4.04 0.98 -21.85
N LEU A 235 -3.22 -0.03 -21.63
CA LEU A 235 -1.79 0.12 -21.38
C LEU A 235 -0.99 0.51 -22.65
N ALA A 236 -1.42 0.10 -23.83
CA ALA A 236 -0.76 0.50 -25.10
C ALA A 236 -0.80 2.02 -25.29
N ARG A 237 -1.90 2.68 -24.86
CA ARG A 237 -2.03 4.15 -24.97
C ARG A 237 -1.01 4.92 -24.12
N ALA A 238 -0.42 4.28 -23.11
CA ALA A 238 0.61 4.90 -22.27
C ALA A 238 1.89 5.27 -23.03
N GLY A 239 2.20 4.60 -24.14
CA GLY A 239 3.40 4.84 -24.93
C GLY A 239 4.69 4.59 -24.16
N LEU A 240 4.71 3.54 -23.31
CA LEU A 240 5.86 3.17 -22.49
C LEU A 240 6.97 2.58 -23.36
N GLU A 241 8.21 2.95 -23.07
CA GLU A 241 9.42 2.43 -23.70
C GLU A 241 9.91 1.14 -23.01
N GLY A 242 9.46 0.87 -21.75
CA GLY A 242 9.78 -0.34 -21.03
C GLY A 242 9.04 -0.44 -19.71
N ALA A 243 8.91 -1.67 -19.21
CA ALA A 243 8.28 -1.95 -17.93
C ALA A 243 9.01 -3.04 -17.15
N LEU A 244 9.07 -2.87 -15.84
CA LEU A 244 9.50 -3.90 -14.88
C LEU A 244 8.32 -4.20 -13.95
N VAL A 245 7.98 -5.47 -13.86
CA VAL A 245 7.00 -5.95 -12.89
C VAL A 245 7.73 -6.88 -11.92
N ILE A 246 7.62 -6.62 -10.63
CA ILE A 246 8.25 -7.45 -9.59
C ILE A 246 7.16 -8.11 -8.77
N GLY A 247 7.20 -9.44 -8.67
CA GLY A 247 6.35 -10.26 -7.82
C GLY A 247 7.16 -11.09 -6.82
N VAL A 248 6.57 -11.38 -5.68
CA VAL A 248 7.17 -12.18 -4.60
C VAL A 248 6.43 -13.51 -4.48
N GLU A 249 7.16 -14.63 -4.52
CA GLU A 249 6.56 -15.97 -4.54
C GLU A 249 5.76 -16.31 -3.28
N SER A 250 6.14 -15.76 -2.15
CA SER A 250 5.46 -15.98 -0.86
C SER A 250 4.39 -14.95 -0.53
N ASP A 251 4.13 -13.98 -1.43
CA ASP A 251 3.05 -12.99 -1.26
C ASP A 251 1.69 -13.66 -1.53
N PHE A 252 0.89 -13.81 -0.49
CA PHE A 252 -0.46 -14.34 -0.63
C PHE A 252 -1.56 -13.28 -0.57
N LEU A 253 -1.19 -12.03 -0.24
CA LEU A 253 -2.12 -10.90 -0.25
C LEU A 253 -2.35 -10.40 -1.69
N PHE A 254 -1.26 -10.22 -2.42
CA PHE A 254 -1.23 -9.98 -3.86
C PHE A 254 -0.46 -11.13 -4.50
N ALA A 255 -1.18 -12.21 -4.82
CA ALA A 255 -0.57 -13.42 -5.34
C ALA A 255 0.26 -13.14 -6.58
N ILE A 256 1.36 -13.87 -6.76
CA ILE A 256 2.32 -13.63 -7.84
C ILE A 256 1.68 -13.71 -9.24
N GLU A 257 0.55 -14.40 -9.37
CA GLU A 257 -0.26 -14.48 -10.58
C GLU A 257 -0.86 -13.12 -10.97
N GLU A 258 -1.13 -12.24 -9.99
CA GLU A 258 -1.64 -10.89 -10.24
C GLU A 258 -0.56 -10.03 -10.90
N GLN A 259 0.69 -10.09 -10.41
CA GLN A 259 1.82 -9.41 -11.04
C GLN A 259 2.15 -10.00 -12.42
N ALA A 260 2.09 -11.32 -12.54
CA ALA A 260 2.22 -11.98 -13.84
C ALA A 260 1.13 -11.52 -14.82
N GLY A 261 -0.08 -11.23 -14.32
CA GLY A 261 -1.16 -10.63 -15.09
C GLY A 261 -0.80 -9.24 -15.63
N ILE A 262 -0.28 -8.35 -14.79
CA ILE A 262 0.21 -7.03 -15.20
C ILE A 262 1.27 -7.16 -16.30
N ALA A 263 2.25 -8.06 -16.10
CA ALA A 263 3.31 -8.26 -17.08
C ALA A 263 2.78 -8.78 -18.43
N ARG A 264 1.79 -9.69 -18.41
CA ARG A 264 1.13 -10.17 -19.64
C ARG A 264 0.39 -9.03 -20.36
N HIS A 265 -0.37 -8.21 -19.65
CA HIS A 265 -1.08 -7.07 -20.24
C HIS A 265 -0.13 -6.06 -20.88
N LEU A 266 0.97 -5.71 -20.21
CA LEU A 266 2.00 -4.83 -20.74
C LEU A 266 2.69 -5.43 -21.98
N SER A 267 3.07 -6.70 -21.93
CA SER A 267 3.68 -7.40 -23.08
C SER A 267 2.71 -7.46 -24.28
N SER A 268 1.43 -7.77 -24.03
CA SER A 268 0.38 -7.77 -25.07
C SER A 268 0.11 -6.37 -25.63
N ALA A 269 0.37 -5.33 -24.83
CA ALA A 269 0.34 -3.94 -25.28
C ALA A 269 1.54 -3.53 -26.16
N GLY A 270 2.49 -4.44 -26.39
CA GLY A 270 3.72 -4.17 -27.16
C GLY A 270 4.82 -3.46 -26.34
N VAL A 271 4.66 -3.37 -25.02
CA VAL A 271 5.68 -2.76 -24.13
C VAL A 271 6.77 -3.79 -23.84
N PRO A 272 8.06 -3.49 -24.08
CA PRO A 272 9.17 -4.32 -23.62
C PRO A 272 9.08 -4.50 -22.10
N THR A 273 8.74 -5.73 -21.65
CA THR A 273 8.40 -5.98 -20.25
C THR A 273 9.29 -7.05 -19.66
N HIS A 274 9.90 -6.74 -18.52
CA HIS A 274 10.59 -7.72 -17.69
C HIS A 274 9.75 -8.07 -16.47
N PHE A 275 9.51 -9.36 -16.25
CA PHE A 275 8.84 -9.88 -15.04
C PHE A 275 9.87 -10.56 -14.13
N ALA A 276 10.16 -9.94 -13.00
CA ALA A 276 11.07 -10.46 -11.98
C ALA A 276 10.28 -11.21 -10.89
N ARG A 277 10.42 -12.52 -10.82
CA ARG A 277 9.90 -13.37 -9.74
C ARG A 277 10.94 -13.49 -8.66
N LEU A 278 10.65 -12.99 -7.46
CA LEU A 278 11.60 -13.01 -6.35
C LEU A 278 11.26 -14.12 -5.35
N PRO A 279 12.19 -15.06 -5.09
CA PRO A 279 12.00 -16.16 -4.14
C PRO A 279 12.26 -15.68 -2.70
N SER A 280 11.61 -14.58 -2.29
CA SER A 280 11.68 -14.09 -0.92
C SER A 280 10.63 -14.78 -0.06
N ILE A 281 10.96 -15.06 1.20
CA ILE A 281 10.03 -15.64 2.18
C ILE A 281 9.26 -14.58 2.97
N GLU A 282 9.56 -13.29 2.74
CA GLU A 282 9.08 -12.17 3.56
C GLU A 282 7.62 -11.78 3.27
N GLY A 283 6.96 -12.42 2.30
CA GLY A 283 5.59 -12.11 1.91
C GLY A 283 5.46 -10.78 1.19
N HIS A 284 4.31 -10.13 1.38
CA HIS A 284 3.99 -8.85 0.73
C HIS A 284 4.98 -7.74 1.08
N ASP A 285 5.43 -7.68 2.35
CA ASP A 285 6.39 -6.67 2.82
C ASP A 285 7.84 -6.90 2.35
N ALA A 286 8.11 -7.87 1.50
CA ALA A 286 9.46 -8.20 1.03
C ALA A 286 10.21 -6.97 0.49
N PHE A 287 9.52 -6.06 -0.21
CA PHE A 287 10.12 -4.82 -0.75
C PHE A 287 10.60 -3.84 0.34
N LEU A 288 10.21 -4.04 1.61
CA LEU A 288 10.68 -3.25 2.75
C LEU A 288 11.86 -3.91 3.49
N VAL A 289 12.03 -5.23 3.36
CA VAL A 289 12.97 -5.99 4.20
C VAL A 289 14.02 -6.76 3.40
N ASP A 290 13.70 -7.32 2.25
CA ASP A 290 14.62 -8.05 1.37
C ASP A 290 15.22 -7.13 0.28
N LEU A 291 15.71 -5.97 0.72
CA LEU A 291 16.19 -4.90 -0.15
C LEU A 291 17.22 -5.34 -1.21
N PRO A 292 18.17 -6.26 -0.94
CA PRO A 292 19.17 -6.65 -1.94
C PRO A 292 18.57 -7.24 -3.23
N ARG A 293 17.49 -8.05 -3.13
CA ARG A 293 16.85 -8.65 -4.31
C ARG A 293 16.15 -7.60 -5.15
N PHE A 294 15.45 -6.66 -4.50
CA PHE A 294 14.78 -5.54 -5.19
C PHE A 294 15.77 -4.56 -5.80
N ASP A 295 16.86 -4.23 -5.08
CA ASP A 295 17.92 -3.36 -5.57
C ASP A 295 18.53 -3.91 -6.86
N ALA A 296 18.82 -5.21 -6.91
CA ALA A 296 19.38 -5.87 -8.09
C ALA A 296 18.44 -5.79 -9.30
N ALA A 297 17.14 -6.09 -9.10
CA ALA A 297 16.15 -6.07 -10.18
C ALA A 297 15.93 -4.65 -10.73
N ILE A 298 15.76 -3.66 -9.82
CA ILE A 298 15.53 -2.26 -10.19
C ILE A 298 16.76 -1.66 -10.87
N ARG A 299 17.96 -1.91 -10.34
CA ARG A 299 19.23 -1.45 -10.92
C ARG A 299 19.43 -2.00 -12.32
N GLY A 300 19.18 -3.29 -12.53
CA GLY A 300 19.28 -3.91 -13.85
C GLY A 300 18.36 -3.24 -14.86
N PHE A 301 17.12 -2.93 -14.48
CA PHE A 301 16.16 -2.29 -15.37
C PHE A 301 16.46 -0.80 -15.63
N LEU A 302 16.91 -0.04 -14.63
CA LEU A 302 17.19 1.39 -14.80
C LEU A 302 18.49 1.69 -15.55
N ASN A 303 19.41 0.73 -15.62
CA ASN A 303 20.70 0.87 -16.29
C ASN A 303 20.78 0.22 -17.67
N GLY A 304 19.81 -0.64 -18.01
CA GLY A 304 19.65 -1.20 -19.36
C GLY A 304 18.79 -0.29 -20.21
#